data_cec2417395a8f07be13f335d2d688288
#
_entry.id   cec2417395a8f07be13f335d2d688288
#
_cell.length_a   1.000
_cell.length_b   1.000
_cell.length_c   1.000
_cell.angle_alpha   90.00
_cell.angle_beta   90.00
_cell.angle_gamma   90.00
#
_symmetry.space_group_name_H-M   'P 1'
#
loop_
_entity.id
_entity.type
_entity.pdbx_description
1 polymer ?
#
loop_
_entity_poly.entity_id
_entity_poly.type
_entity_poly.pdbx_seq_one_letter_code
_entity_poly.pdbx_strand_id
1 'polypeptide(L)'
;GIIGPELGAFTLIVFAIGVTSWMHTARIVRGEVLTLKEREFVLAARSIGTPPRRMILRHILPNVMSPIMVSATLGIAGAIITESSLSFLGLGFPPDFPTWGRLLFDAIDNMQLYPMRVILPGIAISLAVLSVNYIGDGLRDALDPRIRGR
;
A
#
# COMPACT_ATOMS: atom_id res chain seq x y z
N GLY A 1 8.36 15.77 -26.97
CA GLY A 1 7.96 16.10 -25.58
C GLY A 1 9.11 15.75 -24.64
N ILE A 2 9.21 16.46 -23.53
CA ILE A 2 10.30 16.35 -22.53
C ILE A 2 10.24 14.97 -21.78
N ILE A 3 9.15 14.24 -21.92
CA ILE A 3 8.92 12.95 -21.28
C ILE A 3 8.76 11.91 -22.40
N GLY A 4 9.68 10.96 -22.48
CA GLY A 4 9.57 9.85 -23.43
C GLY A 4 8.28 9.04 -23.19
N PRO A 5 7.75 8.34 -24.20
CA PRO A 5 6.51 7.56 -24.09
C PRO A 5 6.55 6.53 -22.94
N GLU A 6 7.72 6.04 -22.61
CA GLU A 6 7.97 5.09 -21.53
C GLU A 6 7.74 5.72 -20.13
N LEU A 7 8.27 6.94 -19.93
CA LEU A 7 8.08 7.68 -18.67
C LEU A 7 6.62 8.13 -18.51
N GLY A 8 5.93 8.37 -19.61
CA GLY A 8 4.50 8.70 -19.62
C GLY A 8 3.63 7.54 -19.14
N ALA A 9 3.87 6.33 -19.65
CA ALA A 9 3.15 5.14 -19.22
C ALA A 9 3.43 4.80 -17.74
N PHE A 10 4.70 4.89 -17.32
CA PHE A 10 5.10 4.72 -15.91
C PHE A 10 4.33 5.69 -14.99
N THR A 11 4.39 6.98 -15.31
CA THR A 11 3.74 8.01 -14.50
C THR A 11 2.22 7.80 -14.43
N LEU A 12 1.59 7.39 -15.54
CA LEU A 12 0.16 7.16 -15.61
C LEU A 12 -0.25 5.97 -14.73
N ILE A 13 0.48 4.85 -14.78
CA ILE A 13 0.20 3.66 -13.97
C ILE A 13 0.39 3.97 -12.48
N VAL A 14 1.50 4.63 -12.10
CA VAL A 14 1.77 5.03 -10.72
C VAL A 14 0.68 5.96 -10.20
N PHE A 15 0.27 6.94 -11.01
CA PHE A 15 -0.80 7.87 -10.66
C PHE A 15 -2.15 7.16 -10.52
N ALA A 16 -2.50 6.26 -11.45
CA ALA A 16 -3.75 5.52 -11.41
C ALA A 16 -3.85 4.62 -10.16
N ILE A 17 -2.78 3.87 -9.84
CA ILE A 17 -2.70 3.04 -8.63
C ILE A 17 -2.75 3.93 -7.38
N GLY A 18 -2.01 5.03 -7.34
CA GLY A 18 -1.96 5.95 -6.21
C GLY A 18 -3.32 6.59 -5.92
N VAL A 19 -4.02 7.09 -6.96
CA VAL A 19 -5.34 7.72 -6.82
C VAL A 19 -6.42 6.72 -6.39
N THR A 20 -6.34 5.47 -6.84
CA THR A 20 -7.32 4.45 -6.43
C THR A 20 -7.06 3.91 -5.02
N SER A 21 -5.80 3.75 -4.61
CA SER A 21 -5.45 3.19 -3.32
C SER A 21 -5.68 4.16 -2.14
N TRP A 22 -5.51 5.48 -2.34
CA TRP A 22 -5.69 6.44 -1.24
C TRP A 22 -7.12 6.47 -0.69
N MET A 23 -8.13 6.21 -1.55
CA MET A 23 -9.53 6.19 -1.12
C MET A 23 -9.81 5.10 -0.07
N HIS A 24 -9.14 3.96 -0.18
CA HIS A 24 -9.26 2.88 0.81
C HIS A 24 -8.66 3.31 2.15
N THR A 25 -7.44 3.82 2.15
CA THR A 25 -6.77 4.36 3.34
C THR A 25 -7.55 5.49 3.99
N ALA A 26 -8.05 6.44 3.20
CA ALA A 26 -8.86 7.55 3.70
C ALA A 26 -10.13 7.08 4.42
N ARG A 27 -10.75 6.01 3.95
CA ARG A 27 -11.96 5.43 4.55
C ARG A 27 -11.65 4.78 5.89
N ILE A 28 -10.54 4.06 6.00
CA ILE A 28 -10.06 3.46 7.26
C ILE A 28 -9.75 4.56 8.27
N VAL A 29 -8.95 5.55 7.88
CA VAL A 29 -8.55 6.67 8.76
C VAL A 29 -9.76 7.46 9.25
N ARG A 30 -10.75 7.68 8.38
CA ARG A 30 -12.01 8.34 8.77
C ARG A 30 -12.73 7.55 9.86
N GLY A 31 -12.85 6.24 9.72
CA GLY A 31 -13.46 5.36 10.72
C GLY A 31 -12.76 5.47 12.08
N GLU A 32 -11.43 5.38 12.08
CA GLU A 32 -10.62 5.49 13.29
C GLU A 32 -10.75 6.87 13.96
N VAL A 33 -10.73 7.96 13.18
CA VAL A 33 -10.91 9.32 13.70
C VAL A 33 -12.28 9.49 14.33
N LEU A 34 -13.34 8.93 13.75
CA LEU A 34 -14.69 8.99 14.33
C LEU A 34 -14.74 8.27 15.67
N THR A 35 -14.14 7.09 15.78
CA THR A 35 -14.05 6.34 17.06
C THR A 35 -13.22 7.09 18.09
N LEU A 36 -12.09 7.69 17.68
CA LEU A 36 -11.22 8.44 18.59
C LEU A 36 -11.87 9.72 19.15
N LYS A 37 -12.74 10.38 18.39
CA LYS A 37 -13.45 11.59 18.84
C LYS A 37 -14.31 11.36 20.07
N GLU A 38 -14.77 10.15 20.30
CA GLU A 38 -15.62 9.74 21.41
C GLU A 38 -14.83 9.25 22.63
N ARG A 39 -13.50 9.13 22.49
CA ARG A 39 -12.64 8.70 23.60
C ARG A 39 -12.49 9.79 24.66
N GLU A 40 -12.46 9.36 25.92
CA GLU A 40 -12.41 10.22 27.11
C GLU A 40 -11.28 11.26 27.07
N PHE A 41 -10.08 10.85 26.62
CA PHE A 41 -8.93 11.77 26.56
C PHE A 41 -9.12 12.87 25.50
N VAL A 42 -9.85 12.61 24.42
CA VAL A 42 -10.19 13.62 23.39
C VAL A 42 -11.26 14.55 23.92
N LEU A 43 -12.27 14.01 24.60
CA LEU A 43 -13.33 14.80 25.23
C LEU A 43 -12.75 15.72 26.33
N ALA A 44 -11.86 15.19 27.19
CA ALA A 44 -11.16 15.99 28.21
C ALA A 44 -10.32 17.10 27.56
N ALA A 45 -9.54 16.81 26.54
CA ALA A 45 -8.76 17.81 25.83
C ALA A 45 -9.65 18.91 25.19
N ARG A 46 -10.82 18.52 24.71
CA ARG A 46 -11.81 19.48 24.17
C ARG A 46 -12.42 20.36 25.24
N SER A 47 -12.71 19.80 26.41
CA SER A 47 -13.31 20.53 27.54
C SER A 47 -12.39 21.62 28.08
N ILE A 48 -11.07 21.44 28.03
CA ILE A 48 -10.07 22.46 28.42
C ILE A 48 -9.76 23.47 27.30
N GLY A 49 -10.54 23.46 26.19
CA GLY A 49 -10.40 24.43 25.11
C GLY A 49 -9.22 24.23 24.18
N THR A 50 -8.69 22.98 24.04
CA THR A 50 -7.58 22.70 23.11
C THR A 50 -7.94 23.10 21.68
N PRO A 51 -7.13 23.92 20.99
CA PRO A 51 -7.40 24.35 19.63
C PRO A 51 -7.37 23.15 18.64
N PRO A 52 -8.19 23.19 17.57
CA PRO A 52 -8.36 22.07 16.64
C PRO A 52 -7.04 21.54 16.06
N ARG A 53 -6.12 22.41 15.70
CA ARG A 53 -4.80 22.04 15.16
C ARG A 53 -3.99 21.20 16.15
N ARG A 54 -3.97 21.62 17.44
CA ARG A 54 -3.26 20.91 18.50
C ARG A 54 -3.95 19.59 18.83
N MET A 55 -5.28 19.56 18.77
CA MET A 55 -6.08 18.35 18.91
C MET A 55 -5.69 17.31 17.86
N ILE A 56 -5.62 17.71 16.59
CA ILE A 56 -5.26 16.80 15.49
C ILE A 56 -3.83 16.30 15.67
N LEU A 57 -2.85 17.20 15.80
CA LEU A 57 -1.43 16.83 15.76
C LEU A 57 -0.96 16.09 17.00
N ARG A 58 -1.54 16.37 18.19
CA ARG A 58 -1.04 15.83 19.46
C ARG A 58 -1.90 14.69 20.04
N HIS A 59 -3.18 14.65 19.70
CA HIS A 59 -4.12 13.68 20.27
C HIS A 59 -4.68 12.70 19.24
N ILE A 60 -4.98 13.13 18.00
CA ILE A 60 -5.60 12.27 17.00
C ILE A 60 -4.54 11.58 16.14
N LEU A 61 -3.67 12.34 15.51
CA LEU A 61 -2.71 11.83 14.53
C LEU A 61 -1.80 10.69 15.07
N PRO A 62 -1.20 10.79 16.28
CA PRO A 62 -0.38 9.69 16.80
C PRO A 62 -1.16 8.39 16.99
N ASN A 63 -2.45 8.49 17.34
CA ASN A 63 -3.30 7.32 17.57
C ASN A 63 -3.82 6.67 16.27
N VAL A 64 -3.89 7.42 15.16
CA VAL A 64 -4.25 6.87 13.84
C VAL A 64 -3.03 6.46 13.00
N MET A 65 -1.81 6.71 13.47
CA MET A 65 -0.59 6.32 12.73
C MET A 65 -0.49 4.81 12.52
N SER A 66 -0.86 3.99 13.53
CA SER A 66 -0.82 2.54 13.40
C SER A 66 -1.73 2.04 12.26
N PRO A 67 -3.02 2.33 12.20
CA PRO A 67 -3.87 1.94 11.07
C PRO A 67 -3.44 2.54 9.73
N ILE A 68 -2.84 3.74 9.71
CA ILE A 68 -2.28 4.32 8.48
C ILE A 68 -1.11 3.47 7.98
N MET A 69 -0.15 3.13 8.85
CA MET A 69 1.03 2.36 8.47
C MET A 69 0.65 0.96 7.98
N VAL A 70 -0.28 0.29 8.68
CA VAL A 70 -0.80 -1.02 8.25
C VAL A 70 -1.49 -0.92 6.89
N SER A 71 -2.35 0.08 6.70
CA SER A 71 -3.03 0.30 5.41
C SER A 71 -2.04 0.60 4.29
N ALA A 72 -0.98 1.36 4.56
CA ALA A 72 0.06 1.68 3.59
C ALA A 72 0.85 0.43 3.16
N THR A 73 1.25 -0.42 4.11
CA THR A 73 1.98 -1.67 3.79
C THR A 73 1.12 -2.64 3.00
N LEU A 74 -0.14 -2.85 3.38
CA LEU A 74 -1.08 -3.65 2.58
C LEU A 74 -1.32 -3.03 1.20
N GLY A 75 -1.33 -1.70 1.10
CA GLY A 75 -1.42 -0.96 -0.16
C GLY A 75 -0.24 -1.23 -1.09
N ILE A 76 0.98 -1.37 -0.55
CA ILE A 76 2.18 -1.73 -1.34
C ILE A 76 2.01 -3.14 -1.93
N ALA A 77 1.60 -4.12 -1.12
CA ALA A 77 1.34 -5.48 -1.59
C ALA A 77 0.27 -5.49 -2.70
N GLY A 78 -0.82 -4.75 -2.50
CA GLY A 78 -1.88 -4.58 -3.51
C GLY A 78 -1.37 -3.93 -4.81
N ALA A 79 -0.50 -2.93 -4.71
CA ALA A 79 0.10 -2.26 -5.88
C ALA A 79 0.98 -3.21 -6.70
N ILE A 80 1.80 -4.05 -6.04
CA ILE A 80 2.62 -5.08 -6.70
C ILE A 80 1.74 -6.05 -7.48
N ILE A 81 0.66 -6.55 -6.88
CA ILE A 81 -0.26 -7.48 -7.53
C ILE A 81 -0.98 -6.80 -8.71
N THR A 82 -1.45 -5.56 -8.52
CA THR A 82 -2.16 -4.81 -9.55
C THR A 82 -1.26 -4.53 -10.75
N GLU A 83 -0.04 -4.04 -10.52
CA GLU A 83 0.94 -3.81 -11.58
C GLU A 83 1.25 -5.10 -12.33
N SER A 84 1.57 -6.17 -11.60
CA SER A 84 1.91 -7.46 -12.19
C SER A 84 0.75 -8.03 -13.02
N SER A 85 -0.49 -7.85 -12.57
CA SER A 85 -1.68 -8.27 -13.31
C SER A 85 -1.89 -7.44 -14.57
N LEU A 86 -1.72 -6.13 -14.51
CA LEU A 86 -1.83 -5.24 -15.67
C LEU A 86 -0.74 -5.56 -16.70
N SER A 87 0.49 -5.74 -16.26
CA SER A 87 1.61 -6.11 -17.13
C SER A 87 1.42 -7.49 -17.76
N PHE A 88 0.90 -8.46 -17.01
CA PHE A 88 0.55 -9.78 -17.50
C PHE A 88 -0.55 -9.74 -18.56
N LEU A 89 -1.50 -8.84 -18.46
CA LEU A 89 -2.55 -8.64 -19.45
C LEU A 89 -2.10 -7.78 -20.66
N GLY A 90 -0.84 -7.35 -20.68
CA GLY A 90 -0.30 -6.50 -21.75
C GLY A 90 -0.73 -5.02 -21.63
N LEU A 91 -1.37 -4.64 -20.54
CA LEU A 91 -1.82 -3.27 -20.25
C LEU A 91 -0.90 -2.52 -19.28
N GLY A 92 0.24 -3.13 -18.93
CA GLY A 92 1.22 -2.58 -18.01
C GLY A 92 2.25 -1.68 -18.66
N PHE A 93 3.50 -1.80 -18.17
CA PHE A 93 4.62 -1.03 -18.70
C PHE A 93 4.99 -1.43 -20.14
N PRO A 94 5.62 -0.50 -20.90
CA PRO A 94 6.17 -0.82 -22.22
C PRO A 94 7.11 -2.02 -22.19
N PRO A 95 7.31 -2.72 -23.36
CA PRO A 95 8.12 -3.94 -23.45
C PRO A 95 9.55 -3.78 -22.96
N ASP A 96 10.09 -2.57 -23.03
CA ASP A 96 11.46 -2.24 -22.62
C ASP A 96 11.62 -2.15 -21.07
N PHE A 97 10.51 -2.15 -20.33
CA PHE A 97 10.53 -2.15 -18.87
C PHE A 97 10.43 -3.58 -18.31
N PRO A 98 11.50 -4.09 -17.68
CA PRO A 98 11.49 -5.43 -17.10
C PRO A 98 10.72 -5.44 -15.77
N THR A 99 9.44 -5.82 -15.80
CA THR A 99 8.64 -6.10 -14.61
C THR A 99 8.38 -7.59 -14.46
N TRP A 100 8.07 -8.05 -13.25
CA TRP A 100 7.73 -9.46 -13.03
C TRP A 100 6.48 -9.89 -13.80
N GLY A 101 5.48 -9.02 -13.90
CA GLY A 101 4.27 -9.27 -14.68
C GLY A 101 4.57 -9.38 -16.18
N ARG A 102 5.47 -8.57 -16.71
CA ARG A 102 5.92 -8.65 -18.09
C ARG A 102 6.68 -9.95 -18.37
N LEU A 103 7.56 -10.35 -17.45
CA LEU A 103 8.27 -11.62 -17.56
C LEU A 103 7.32 -12.82 -17.62
N LEU A 104 6.22 -12.77 -16.84
CA LEU A 104 5.17 -13.79 -16.90
C LEU A 104 4.48 -13.78 -18.27
N PHE A 105 4.11 -12.62 -18.80
CA PHE A 105 3.49 -12.47 -20.12
C PHE A 105 4.36 -13.08 -21.22
N ASP A 106 5.63 -12.71 -21.27
CA ASP A 106 6.57 -13.17 -22.30
C ASP A 106 6.90 -14.68 -22.18
N ALA A 107 6.65 -15.27 -21.00
CA ALA A 107 6.92 -16.69 -20.75
C ALA A 107 5.75 -17.63 -21.12
N ILE A 108 4.53 -17.11 -21.35
CA ILE A 108 3.32 -17.92 -21.61
C ILE A 108 3.51 -18.82 -22.83
N ASP A 109 3.98 -18.26 -23.94
CA ASP A 109 4.09 -18.98 -25.23
C ASP A 109 5.08 -20.15 -25.16
N ASN A 110 6.03 -20.09 -24.22
CA ASN A 110 7.08 -21.09 -24.06
C ASN A 110 6.98 -21.88 -22.75
N MET A 111 5.86 -21.81 -22.07
CA MET A 111 5.68 -22.40 -20.73
C MET A 111 5.92 -23.91 -20.70
N GLN A 112 5.56 -24.62 -21.77
CA GLN A 112 5.76 -26.07 -21.86
C GLN A 112 7.23 -26.46 -22.03
N LEU A 113 8.02 -25.63 -22.70
CA LEU A 113 9.46 -25.88 -22.97
C LEU A 113 10.34 -25.35 -21.80
N TYR A 114 9.97 -24.23 -21.25
CA TYR A 114 10.75 -23.52 -20.22
C TYR A 114 9.89 -23.11 -19.02
N PRO A 115 9.39 -24.05 -18.20
CA PRO A 115 8.48 -23.76 -17.08
C PRO A 115 9.10 -22.82 -16.04
N MET A 116 10.42 -22.83 -15.89
CA MET A 116 11.13 -21.95 -14.94
C MET A 116 10.97 -20.45 -15.25
N ARG A 117 10.70 -20.09 -16.51
CA ARG A 117 10.46 -18.70 -16.89
C ARG A 117 9.15 -18.14 -16.31
N VAL A 118 8.20 -19.01 -16.00
CA VAL A 118 6.94 -18.65 -15.33
C VAL A 118 7.09 -18.76 -13.81
N ILE A 119 7.73 -19.82 -13.34
CA ILE A 119 7.86 -20.13 -11.91
C ILE A 119 8.67 -19.03 -11.17
N LEU A 120 9.82 -18.61 -11.73
CA LEU A 120 10.70 -17.66 -11.07
C LEU A 120 10.06 -16.30 -10.80
N PRO A 121 9.45 -15.59 -11.77
CA PRO A 121 8.77 -14.33 -11.47
C PRO A 121 7.53 -14.52 -10.58
N GLY A 122 6.80 -15.64 -10.70
CA GLY A 122 5.70 -15.97 -9.82
C GLY A 122 6.13 -16.10 -8.35
N ILE A 123 7.24 -16.81 -8.11
CA ILE A 123 7.84 -16.90 -6.76
C ILE A 123 8.32 -15.53 -6.29
N ALA A 124 8.95 -14.73 -7.14
CA ALA A 124 9.44 -13.40 -6.79
C ALA A 124 8.30 -12.48 -6.33
N ILE A 125 7.18 -12.45 -7.08
CA ILE A 125 5.98 -11.70 -6.70
C ILE A 125 5.44 -12.19 -5.36
N SER A 126 5.30 -13.51 -5.19
CA SER A 126 4.78 -14.12 -3.95
C SER A 126 5.64 -13.77 -2.74
N LEU A 127 6.97 -13.89 -2.86
CA LEU A 127 7.91 -13.55 -1.79
C LEU A 127 7.87 -12.06 -1.46
N ALA A 128 7.81 -11.19 -2.46
CA ALA A 128 7.71 -9.75 -2.25
C ALA A 128 6.43 -9.38 -1.49
N VAL A 129 5.28 -9.91 -1.91
CA VAL A 129 3.99 -9.68 -1.26
C VAL A 129 3.99 -10.21 0.17
N LEU A 130 4.49 -11.42 0.41
CA LEU A 130 4.61 -12.00 1.74
C LEU A 130 5.52 -11.17 2.64
N SER A 131 6.68 -10.74 2.14
CA SER A 131 7.63 -9.91 2.90
C SER A 131 7.00 -8.59 3.32
N VAL A 132 6.29 -7.91 2.42
CA VAL A 132 5.60 -6.66 2.72
C VAL A 132 4.49 -6.87 3.75
N ASN A 133 3.72 -7.97 3.66
CA ASN A 133 2.69 -8.29 4.64
C ASN A 133 3.29 -8.55 6.02
N TYR A 134 4.38 -9.31 6.13
CA TYR A 134 5.07 -9.54 7.41
C TYR A 134 5.61 -8.23 8.02
N ILE A 135 6.15 -7.32 7.19
CA ILE A 135 6.57 -6.00 7.65
C ILE A 135 5.36 -5.22 8.17
N GLY A 136 4.23 -5.27 7.47
CA GLY A 136 2.99 -4.62 7.88
C GLY A 136 2.48 -5.12 9.23
N ASP A 137 2.47 -6.42 9.42
CA ASP A 137 2.06 -7.05 10.68
C ASP A 137 3.03 -6.69 11.82
N GLY A 138 4.35 -6.74 11.58
CA GLY A 138 5.35 -6.33 12.57
C GLY A 138 5.23 -4.85 12.95
N LEU A 139 4.93 -3.97 11.99
CA LEU A 139 4.67 -2.54 12.27
C LEU A 139 3.38 -2.36 13.08
N ARG A 140 2.35 -3.13 12.79
CA ARG A 140 1.10 -3.12 13.56
C ARG A 140 1.37 -3.46 15.02
N ASP A 141 2.08 -4.56 15.26
CA ASP A 141 2.39 -5.02 16.61
C ASP A 141 3.28 -4.02 17.37
N ALA A 142 4.27 -3.44 16.70
CA ALA A 142 5.17 -2.45 17.28
C ALA A 142 4.47 -1.13 17.63
N LEU A 143 3.44 -0.74 16.87
CA LEU A 143 2.70 0.50 17.03
C LEU A 143 1.42 0.34 17.86
N ASP A 144 1.02 -0.88 18.23
CA ASP A 144 -0.16 -1.10 19.07
C ASP A 144 0.14 -0.71 20.53
N PRO A 145 -0.48 0.37 21.05
CA PRO A 145 -0.24 0.82 22.43
C PRO A 145 -0.76 -0.17 23.47
N ARG A 146 -1.60 -1.14 23.11
CA ARG A 146 -2.18 -2.13 24.03
C ARG A 146 -1.17 -3.19 24.48
N ILE A 147 -0.07 -3.39 23.74
CA ILE A 147 0.97 -4.38 24.08
C ILE A 147 1.95 -3.81 25.13
N ARG A 148 2.05 -2.49 25.28
CA ARG A 148 2.97 -1.83 26.25
C ARG A 148 2.47 -1.79 27.70
N GLY A 149 1.30 -2.33 27.98
CA GLY A 149 0.65 -2.31 29.30
C GLY A 149 0.63 -3.66 30.05
N ARG A 150 1.49 -4.62 29.64
CA ARG A 150 1.69 -5.87 30.39
C ARG A 150 3.12 -5.99 30.89
#